data_e220dbcec172775a28beeb84bbf7ac60
#
_entry.id   e220dbcec172775a28beeb84bbf7ac60
#
_cell.length_a   1.000
_cell.length_b   1.000
_cell.length_c   1.000
_cell.angle_alpha   90.00
_cell.angle_beta   90.00
_cell.angle_gamma   90.00
#
_symmetry.space_group_name_H-M   'P 1'
#
loop_
_entity.id
_entity.type
_entity.pdbx_description
1 polymer ?
#
loop_
_entity_poly.entity_id
_entity_poly.type
_entity_poly.pdbx_seq_one_letter_code
_entity_poly.pdbx_strand_id
1 'polypeptide(L)' 'MAENSEITGYHAHIYYTNPDARGRAGVLRALIDEKFDIRMGRWRDDPVGPHPQPMYQVAFEPNQFADIVPWLMLNR' A
#
# COMPACT_ATOMS: atom_id res chain seq x y z
N MET A 1 23.20 -12.59 -6.62
CA MET A 1 22.65 -12.55 -6.61
C MET A 1 22.06 -13.03 -7.04
N ALA A 2 21.85 -13.05 -7.08
CA ALA A 2 21.22 -13.15 -7.31
C ALA A 2 20.58 -13.56 -7.65
N GLU A 3 20.50 -13.91 -7.49
CA GLU A 3 19.87 -14.27 -7.59
C GLU A 3 18.90 -14.28 -8.14
N ASN A 4 18.50 -14.58 -8.17
CA ASN A 4 17.50 -14.40 -8.59
C ASN A 4 16.93 -13.41 -8.43
N SER A 5 16.81 -13.18 -8.47
CA SER A 5 16.55 -11.77 -8.50
C SER A 5 15.33 -11.36 -9.25
N GLU A 6 14.49 -12.28 -9.45
CA GLU A 6 13.23 -12.03 -10.11
C GLU A 6 12.21 -11.53 -9.12
N ILE A 7 11.80 -10.27 -9.28
CA ILE A 7 10.79 -9.69 -8.42
C ILE A 7 9.43 -9.83 -9.11
N THR A 8 8.52 -10.56 -8.48
CA THR A 8 7.21 -10.84 -9.05
C THR A 8 6.14 -9.83 -8.63
N GLY A 9 6.43 -9.01 -7.61
CA GLY A 9 5.50 -7.98 -7.17
C GLY A 9 6.04 -7.20 -5.99
N TYR A 10 5.34 -6.13 -5.64
CA TYR A 10 5.66 -5.27 -4.51
C TYR A 10 4.44 -5.08 -3.63
N HIS A 11 4.70 -4.75 -2.36
CA HIS A 11 3.64 -4.41 -1.41
C HIS A 11 3.96 -3.07 -0.77
N ALA A 12 2.96 -2.20 -0.71
CA ALA A 12 3.04 -0.97 0.08
C ALA A 12 2.07 -1.13 1.25
N HIS A 13 2.49 -0.74 2.44
CA HIS A 13 1.66 -0.79 3.63
C HIS A 13 1.28 0.62 4.03
N ILE A 14 -0.01 0.87 4.16
CA ILE A 14 -0.52 2.18 4.58
C ILE A 14 -1.01 2.05 6.02
N TYR A 15 -0.30 2.70 6.93
CA TYR A 15 -0.60 2.66 8.36
C TYR A 15 -1.49 3.83 8.76
N TYR A 16 -2.38 3.58 9.70
CA TYR A 16 -3.22 4.64 10.27
C TYR A 16 -3.33 4.39 11.78
N THR A 17 -2.98 5.38 12.58
CA THR A 17 -2.83 5.20 14.02
C THR A 17 -3.96 5.84 14.83
N ASN A 18 -4.86 6.60 14.18
CA ASN A 18 -5.97 7.26 14.85
C ASN A 18 -7.12 7.44 13.85
N PRO A 19 -8.32 7.80 14.31
CA PRO A 19 -9.48 7.94 13.43
C PRO A 19 -9.28 8.95 12.30
N ASP A 20 -8.59 10.06 12.54
CA ASP A 20 -8.33 11.04 11.49
C ASP A 20 -7.41 10.48 10.43
N ALA A 21 -6.37 9.77 10.84
CA ALA A 21 -5.45 9.11 9.92
C ALA A 21 -6.18 8.05 9.09
N ARG A 22 -7.12 7.32 9.72
CA ARG A 22 -7.91 6.32 9.02
C ARG A 22 -8.78 6.96 7.95
N GLY A 23 -9.36 8.12 8.24
CA GLY A 23 -10.14 8.86 7.25
C GLY A 23 -9.30 9.24 6.04
N ARG A 24 -8.10 9.77 6.29
CA ARG A 24 -7.17 10.14 5.21
C ARG A 24 -6.71 8.92 4.44
N ALA A 25 -6.45 7.81 5.15
CA ALA A 25 -6.05 6.55 4.52
C ALA A 25 -7.17 6.02 3.63
N GLY A 26 -8.43 6.24 4.00
CA GLY A 26 -9.57 5.85 3.18
C GLY A 26 -9.67 6.65 1.89
N VAL A 27 -9.43 7.95 1.95
CA VAL A 27 -9.39 8.79 0.75
C VAL A 27 -8.25 8.34 -0.16
N LEU A 28 -7.08 8.11 0.42
CA LEU A 28 -5.92 7.64 -0.34
C LEU A 28 -6.22 6.29 -1.01
N ARG A 29 -6.86 5.38 -0.28
CA ARG A 29 -7.25 4.06 -0.78
C ARG A 29 -8.14 4.18 -2.02
N ALA A 30 -9.13 5.05 -1.96
CA ALA A 30 -10.05 5.26 -3.08
C ALA A 30 -9.32 5.83 -4.30
N LEU A 31 -8.39 6.77 -4.07
CA LEU A 31 -7.62 7.37 -5.16
C LEU A 31 -6.68 6.36 -5.81
N ILE A 32 -6.03 5.52 -5.00
CA ILE A 32 -5.15 4.48 -5.53
C ILE A 32 -5.95 3.50 -6.38
N ASP A 33 -7.08 3.05 -5.88
CA ASP A 33 -7.91 2.07 -6.57
C ASP A 33 -8.43 2.61 -7.89
N GLU A 34 -8.72 3.91 -7.95
CA GLU A 34 -9.20 4.55 -9.16
C GLU A 34 -8.07 4.76 -10.18
N LYS A 35 -6.89 5.13 -9.69
CA LYS A 35 -5.79 5.55 -10.56
C LYS A 35 -4.95 4.41 -11.08
N PHE A 36 -4.80 3.34 -10.30
CA PHE A 36 -3.90 2.24 -10.64
C PHE A 36 -4.63 0.91 -10.66
N ASP A 37 -4.19 0.02 -11.54
CA ASP A 37 -4.69 -1.36 -11.59
C ASP A 37 -3.86 -2.21 -10.65
N ILE A 38 -4.27 -2.23 -9.38
CA ILE A 38 -3.55 -2.87 -8.30
C ILE A 38 -4.48 -3.84 -7.56
N ARG A 39 -3.90 -4.61 -6.63
CA ARG A 39 -4.68 -5.45 -5.73
C ARG A 39 -4.68 -4.81 -4.36
N MET A 40 -5.88 -4.42 -3.92
CA MET A 40 -6.08 -3.77 -2.64
C MET A 40 -6.36 -4.82 -1.57
N GLY A 41 -5.54 -4.85 -0.53
CA GLY A 41 -5.80 -5.65 0.64
C GLY A 41 -6.93 -5.04 1.46
N ARG A 42 -7.53 -5.85 2.33
CA ARG A 42 -8.61 -5.35 3.17
C ARG A 42 -8.03 -4.53 4.33
N TRP A 43 -8.90 -3.74 4.94
CA TRP A 43 -8.55 -3.00 6.15
C TRP A 43 -8.18 -3.97 7.28
N ARG A 44 -7.06 -3.70 7.95
CA ARG A 44 -6.62 -4.42 9.13
C ARG A 44 -6.65 -3.43 10.30
N ASP A 45 -7.80 -3.28 10.90
CA ASP A 45 -7.97 -2.31 11.99
C ASP A 45 -7.29 -2.76 13.28
N ASP A 46 -7.08 -4.06 13.43
CA ASP A 46 -6.30 -4.59 14.55
C ASP A 46 -4.91 -4.96 14.08
N PRO A 47 -3.87 -4.78 14.92
CA PRO A 47 -2.51 -5.18 14.54
C PRO A 47 -2.43 -6.65 14.17
N VAL A 48 -1.70 -6.97 13.09
CA VAL A 48 -1.55 -8.35 12.62
C VAL A 48 -0.10 -8.65 12.31
N GLY A 49 0.33 -9.87 12.67
CA GLY A 49 1.67 -10.36 12.37
C GLY A 49 2.74 -9.44 12.93
N PRO A 50 3.75 -9.09 12.12
CA PRO A 50 4.83 -8.21 12.57
C PRO A 50 4.44 -6.73 12.61
N HIS A 51 3.23 -6.38 12.16
CA HIS A 51 2.80 -4.99 12.06
C HIS A 51 2.13 -4.58 13.38
N PRO A 52 2.73 -3.65 14.13
CA PRO A 52 2.18 -3.24 15.42
C PRO A 52 1.03 -2.24 15.31
N GLN A 53 0.70 -1.79 14.12
CA GLN A 53 -0.31 -0.76 13.89
C GLN A 53 -1.34 -1.23 12.89
N PRO A 54 -2.56 -0.70 12.95
CA PRO A 54 -3.57 -0.94 11.92
C PRO A 54 -3.06 -0.49 10.55
N MET A 55 -3.39 -1.24 9.51
CA MET A 55 -2.90 -0.94 8.17
C MET A 55 -3.75 -1.64 7.10
N TYR A 56 -3.55 -1.23 5.84
CA TYR A 56 -3.94 -2.05 4.71
C TYR A 56 -2.77 -2.13 3.74
N GLN A 57 -2.81 -3.12 2.87
CA GLN A 57 -1.73 -3.39 1.92
C GLN A 57 -2.20 -3.11 0.50
N VAL A 58 -1.32 -2.55 -0.29
CA VAL A 58 -1.51 -2.37 -1.73
C VAL A 58 -0.49 -3.23 -2.44
N ALA A 59 -0.93 -4.19 -3.23
CA ALA A 59 -0.04 -5.06 -4.00
C ALA A 59 -0.03 -4.62 -5.46
N PHE A 60 1.15 -4.46 -6.03
CA PHE A 60 1.28 -4.00 -7.41
C PHE A 60 2.42 -4.69 -8.13
N GLU A 61 2.36 -4.67 -9.46
CA GLU A 61 3.33 -5.33 -10.33
C GLU A 61 4.61 -4.50 -10.45
N PRO A 62 5.75 -5.14 -10.80
CA PRO A 62 7.00 -4.41 -10.97
C PRO A 62 6.92 -3.27 -11.98
N ASN A 63 6.13 -3.44 -13.05
CA ASN A 63 6.00 -2.41 -14.07
C ASN A 63 5.23 -1.18 -13.60
N GLN A 64 4.59 -1.25 -12.42
CA GLN A 64 3.86 -0.13 -11.83
C GLN A 64 4.70 0.64 -10.82
N PHE A 65 5.84 0.10 -10.42
CA PHE A 65 6.68 0.68 -9.36
C PHE A 65 7.03 2.14 -9.66
N ALA A 66 7.46 2.43 -10.90
CA ALA A 66 7.91 3.76 -11.28
C ALA A 66 6.79 4.81 -11.23
N ASP A 67 5.55 4.38 -11.36
CA ASP A 67 4.39 5.27 -11.32
C ASP A 67 3.81 5.40 -9.91
N ILE A 68 3.66 4.28 -9.21
CA ILE A 68 3.00 4.23 -7.92
C ILE A 68 3.85 4.84 -6.81
N VAL A 69 5.13 4.50 -6.75
CA VAL A 69 5.97 4.90 -5.62
C VAL A 69 6.13 6.43 -5.54
N PRO A 70 6.47 7.14 -6.65
CA PRO A 70 6.51 8.59 -6.57
C PRO A 70 5.15 9.20 -6.23
N TRP A 71 4.08 8.65 -6.78
CA TRP A 71 2.73 9.14 -6.51
C TRP A 71 2.39 9.01 -5.03
N LEU A 72 2.72 7.87 -4.41
CA LEU A 72 2.49 7.67 -2.98
C LEU A 72 3.30 8.64 -2.13
N MET A 73 4.54 8.90 -2.52
CA MET A 73 5.39 9.84 -1.78
C MET A 73 4.83 11.26 -1.79
N LEU A 74 4.11 11.64 -2.85
CA LEU A 74 3.53 12.96 -2.97
C LEU A 74 2.15 13.08 -2.33
N ASN A 75 1.42 11.98 -2.21
CA ASN A 75 0.00 12.02 -1.86
C ASN A 75 -0.35 11.38 -0.52
N ARG A 76 0.59 10.76 0.16
CA ARG A 76 0.30 10.16 1.46
C ARG A 76 0.65 11.09 2.61
#